data_47c341967d74e79c85fe4768687db8ff
#
_entry.id   47c341967d74e79c85fe4768687db8ff
#
_cell.length_a   1.000
_cell.length_b   1.000
_cell.length_c   1.000
_cell.angle_alpha   90.00
_cell.angle_beta   90.00
_cell.angle_gamma   90.00
#
_symmetry.space_group_name_H-M   'P 1'
#
loop_
_entity.id
_entity.type
_entity.pdbx_description
1 polymer ?
#
loop_
_entity_poly.entity_id
_entity_poly.type
_entity_poly.pdbx_seq_one_letter_code
_entity_poly.pdbx_strand_id
1 'polypeptide(L)'
;MGILRTDVISHSQLSDGNGSVLFDGTTDSITIPSHSALAFRTNDWTVEGWFYFTDLVGDGNGQQTLVGDTYGNTAGFYIYKQINHRLGVYYSSLLVDGTATIEADRWYHLAFVRHSGRTRIYIDGELDAEGADTTDATITQYYIGDTADTSSGEFFGYMSNLRITRNAVYKNNFTVPKFKLKATPDTILLCCQSSSSTTETTVSVPGTLTANGDPTATNFGPGLKDDITDTGVVFDGFANFATSTYMVPPSGKTTERNRGRGIIAGGCTPLTSSIDSFNIQSQGNSVKFGSLHNGAIFGNQMCASSTRGISGGGAQPSVRNFLDFITIATESNSTDFGDLQNSKRDIGALSNQTRGIWTGGN
;
A
#
# COMPACT_ATOMS: atom_id res chain seq x y z
N MET A 1 -31.19 -4.78 5.26
CA MET A 1 -30.48 -3.66 4.64
C MET A 1 -29.60 -3.04 5.75
N GLY A 2 -28.37 -3.48 5.83
CA GLY A 2 -27.41 -2.95 6.83
C GLY A 2 -26.96 -1.57 6.38
N ILE A 3 -27.26 -0.56 7.18
CA ILE A 3 -26.72 0.78 6.98
C ILE A 3 -25.22 0.67 7.29
N LEU A 4 -24.36 0.84 6.29
CA LEU A 4 -22.96 1.14 6.50
C LEU A 4 -22.92 2.48 7.23
N ARG A 5 -22.62 2.45 8.53
CA ARG A 5 -22.28 3.66 9.25
C ARG A 5 -20.90 4.11 8.79
N THR A 6 -20.89 5.12 7.94
CA THR A 6 -19.66 5.78 7.48
C THR A 6 -18.98 6.61 8.59
N ASP A 7 -19.63 6.72 9.75
CA ASP A 7 -19.16 7.44 10.93
C ASP A 7 -18.19 6.64 11.83
N VAL A 8 -17.96 5.36 11.53
CA VAL A 8 -17.03 4.50 12.29
C VAL A 8 -15.68 4.32 11.61
N ILE A 9 -15.51 4.78 10.38
CA ILE A 9 -14.19 4.93 9.79
C ILE A 9 -13.66 6.27 10.27
N SER A 10 -13.12 6.30 11.49
CA SER A 10 -12.38 7.47 11.91
C SER A 10 -11.22 7.65 10.93
N HIS A 11 -11.13 8.81 10.32
CA HIS A 11 -10.01 9.21 9.46
C HIS A 11 -8.64 9.04 10.17
N SER A 12 -8.62 8.89 11.48
CA SER A 12 -7.44 8.64 12.29
C SER A 12 -6.79 7.25 12.07
N GLN A 13 -7.48 6.32 11.42
CA GLN A 13 -6.91 5.00 11.08
C GLN A 13 -6.49 4.88 9.61
N LEU A 14 -6.79 5.89 8.79
CA LEU A 14 -6.32 5.98 7.39
C LEU A 14 -5.19 7.01 7.24
N SER A 15 -4.69 7.58 8.34
CA SER A 15 -3.80 8.74 8.33
C SER A 15 -2.32 8.42 8.14
N ASP A 16 -1.91 7.17 8.23
CA ASP A 16 -0.48 6.84 8.24
C ASP A 16 0.19 6.96 6.85
N GLY A 17 -0.58 6.93 5.77
CA GLY A 17 -0.08 7.14 4.41
C GLY A 17 0.19 8.61 4.04
N ASN A 18 -0.27 9.56 4.87
CA ASN A 18 -0.27 10.99 4.56
C ASN A 18 0.65 11.83 5.47
N GLY A 19 1.56 11.22 6.19
CA GLY A 19 2.53 11.95 6.98
C GLY A 19 3.46 12.77 6.10
N SER A 20 3.75 14.01 6.52
CA SER A 20 4.72 14.90 5.89
C SER A 20 5.37 15.81 6.92
N VAL A 21 6.42 16.50 6.51
CA VAL A 21 7.05 17.58 7.28
C VAL A 21 6.85 18.88 6.53
N LEU A 22 6.31 19.87 7.23
CA LEU A 22 6.22 21.26 6.78
C LEU A 22 7.53 21.98 7.11
N PHE A 23 8.06 22.69 6.14
CA PHE A 23 9.16 23.62 6.23
C PHE A 23 8.64 25.03 5.96
N ASP A 24 9.01 26.03 6.74
CA ASP A 24 8.46 27.38 6.71
C ASP A 24 9.16 28.31 5.70
N GLY A 25 10.24 27.86 5.07
CA GLY A 25 11.00 28.61 4.07
C GLY A 25 11.94 29.66 4.66
N THR A 26 12.25 29.59 5.96
CA THR A 26 13.12 30.58 6.62
C THR A 26 14.28 29.96 7.40
N THR A 27 14.03 29.02 8.29
CA THR A 27 15.05 28.45 9.16
C THR A 27 14.96 26.93 9.30
N ASP A 28 13.95 26.34 8.67
CA ASP A 28 13.63 24.94 8.85
C ASP A 28 14.52 24.02 8.03
N SER A 29 15.14 23.08 8.69
CA SER A 29 15.87 21.99 8.03
C SER A 29 15.92 20.72 8.88
N ILE A 30 16.28 19.61 8.25
CA ILE A 30 16.59 18.36 8.95
C ILE A 30 17.99 17.92 8.59
N THR A 31 18.88 17.85 9.56
CA THR A 31 20.25 17.36 9.39
C THR A 31 20.26 15.83 9.33
N ILE A 32 20.84 15.29 8.26
CA ILE A 32 21.21 13.88 8.16
C ILE A 32 22.63 13.75 8.67
N PRO A 33 22.91 12.97 9.74
CA PRO A 33 24.24 12.88 10.29
C PRO A 33 25.26 12.32 9.29
N SER A 34 26.51 12.76 9.44
CA SER A 34 27.58 12.34 8.53
C SER A 34 27.81 10.83 8.58
N HIS A 35 27.79 10.20 7.42
CA HIS A 35 28.03 8.76 7.28
C HIS A 35 28.60 8.43 5.90
N SER A 36 29.53 7.48 5.83
CA SER A 36 30.17 7.07 4.56
C SER A 36 29.20 6.52 3.52
N ALA A 37 28.05 5.99 3.92
CA ALA A 37 27.01 5.53 3.00
C ALA A 37 26.40 6.67 2.17
N LEU A 38 26.47 7.91 2.63
CA LEU A 38 25.98 9.09 1.92
C LEU A 38 26.94 9.57 0.82
N ALA A 39 28.20 9.14 0.82
CA ALA A 39 29.13 9.41 -0.27
C ALA A 39 28.75 8.57 -1.49
N PHE A 40 28.00 9.14 -2.40
CA PHE A 40 27.52 8.43 -3.58
C PHE A 40 28.65 7.99 -4.54
N ARG A 41 29.78 8.71 -4.50
CA ARG A 41 30.93 8.43 -5.32
C ARG A 41 30.55 8.44 -6.82
N THR A 42 31.07 7.48 -7.56
CA THR A 42 30.70 7.26 -8.97
C THR A 42 29.56 6.24 -9.14
N ASN A 43 28.93 5.81 -8.03
CA ASN A 43 27.90 4.78 -8.05
C ASN A 43 26.53 5.33 -8.48
N ASP A 44 25.65 4.41 -8.84
CA ASP A 44 24.24 4.71 -9.05
C ASP A 44 23.58 5.08 -7.71
N TRP A 45 22.63 6.01 -7.77
CA TRP A 45 21.86 6.44 -6.61
C TRP A 45 20.48 6.95 -7.02
N THR A 46 19.57 7.02 -6.07
CA THR A 46 18.25 7.63 -6.22
C THR A 46 17.93 8.44 -4.97
N VAL A 47 17.48 9.68 -5.17
CA VAL A 47 16.80 10.51 -4.19
C VAL A 47 15.40 10.77 -4.70
N GLU A 48 14.39 10.38 -3.95
CA GLU A 48 13.00 10.54 -4.37
C GLU A 48 12.11 10.87 -3.19
N GLY A 49 10.94 11.43 -3.48
CA GLY A 49 9.93 11.75 -2.49
C GLY A 49 8.77 12.50 -3.09
N TRP A 50 7.88 12.92 -2.22
CA TRP A 50 6.75 13.76 -2.56
C TRP A 50 6.98 15.15 -2.02
N PHE A 51 6.80 16.15 -2.89
CA PHE A 51 7.07 17.55 -2.58
C PHE A 51 5.88 18.42 -2.95
N TYR A 52 5.51 19.31 -2.05
CA TYR A 52 4.46 20.30 -2.25
C TYR A 52 5.07 21.67 -1.98
N PHE A 53 5.10 22.51 -2.97
CA PHE A 53 5.63 23.87 -2.87
C PHE A 53 4.49 24.81 -2.50
N THR A 54 4.52 25.38 -1.32
CA THR A 54 3.52 26.39 -0.88
C THR A 54 3.76 27.72 -1.55
N ASP A 55 5.02 28.06 -1.76
CA ASP A 55 5.46 29.25 -2.48
C ASP A 55 6.65 28.88 -3.38
N LEU A 56 6.82 29.59 -4.47
CA LEU A 56 7.92 29.38 -5.40
C LEU A 56 9.03 30.43 -5.24
N VAL A 57 8.83 31.46 -4.44
CA VAL A 57 9.80 32.53 -4.20
C VAL A 57 10.66 32.25 -2.97
N GLY A 58 10.10 31.60 -1.94
CA GLY A 58 10.80 31.39 -0.68
C GLY A 58 11.20 32.71 0.00
N ASP A 59 12.32 32.73 0.69
CA ASP A 59 12.81 33.88 1.47
C ASP A 59 13.53 34.97 0.64
N GLY A 60 13.39 34.97 -0.69
CA GLY A 60 13.77 36.14 -1.47
C GLY A 60 14.62 35.93 -2.71
N ASN A 61 15.36 34.83 -2.89
CA ASN A 61 16.09 34.61 -4.14
C ASN A 61 15.36 33.66 -5.11
N GLY A 62 14.27 33.02 -4.66
CA GLY A 62 13.47 32.11 -5.48
C GLY A 62 14.07 30.74 -5.69
N GLN A 63 15.20 30.43 -5.07
CA GLN A 63 15.79 29.11 -5.06
C GLN A 63 15.33 28.33 -3.82
N GLN A 64 15.10 27.05 -3.95
CA GLN A 64 14.68 26.21 -2.83
C GLN A 64 15.38 24.85 -2.88
N THR A 65 16.15 24.52 -1.87
CA THR A 65 16.89 23.27 -1.75
C THR A 65 16.01 22.16 -1.21
N LEU A 66 15.97 21.02 -1.88
CA LEU A 66 15.24 19.84 -1.43
C LEU A 66 16.13 18.97 -0.54
N VAL A 67 17.32 18.63 -1.05
CA VAL A 67 18.37 17.91 -0.32
C VAL A 67 19.72 18.44 -0.77
N GLY A 68 20.55 18.87 0.15
CA GLY A 68 21.86 19.44 -0.18
C GLY A 68 22.85 19.37 0.96
N ASP A 69 24.13 19.69 0.67
CA ASP A 69 25.17 19.85 1.70
C ASP A 69 25.53 21.30 1.95
N THR A 70 26.11 21.97 0.97
CA THR A 70 26.57 23.36 1.09
C THR A 70 26.28 24.12 -0.20
N TYR A 71 25.55 25.23 -0.09
CA TYR A 71 25.28 26.12 -1.20
C TYR A 71 26.52 26.96 -1.58
N GLY A 72 26.69 27.20 -2.89
CA GLY A 72 27.75 28.09 -3.38
C GLY A 72 29.19 27.56 -3.27
N ASN A 73 29.40 26.39 -2.68
CA ASN A 73 30.72 25.77 -2.61
C ASN A 73 31.07 25.08 -3.95
N THR A 74 32.30 25.23 -4.41
CA THR A 74 32.79 24.57 -5.62
C THR A 74 32.80 23.05 -5.57
N ALA A 75 32.55 22.45 -4.42
CA ALA A 75 32.42 20.99 -4.22
C ALA A 75 31.05 20.58 -3.66
N GLY A 76 30.09 21.51 -3.57
CA GLY A 76 28.77 21.22 -3.01
C GLY A 76 27.91 20.39 -3.94
N PHE A 77 27.05 19.55 -3.32
CA PHE A 77 26.00 18.79 -4.00
C PHE A 77 24.64 19.20 -3.48
N TYR A 78 23.74 19.58 -4.37
CA TYR A 78 22.36 19.83 -3.99
C TYR A 78 21.39 19.58 -5.12
N ILE A 79 20.20 19.17 -4.72
CA ILE A 79 19.00 18.96 -5.52
C ILE A 79 18.05 20.09 -5.14
N TYR A 80 17.57 20.85 -6.12
CA TYR A 80 16.87 22.08 -5.81
C TYR A 80 15.89 22.51 -6.90
N LYS A 81 14.97 23.38 -6.53
CA LYS A 81 14.17 24.20 -7.43
C LYS A 81 14.94 25.50 -7.68
N GLN A 82 15.18 25.80 -8.94
CA GLN A 82 15.88 27.00 -9.39
C GLN A 82 14.98 28.24 -9.37
N ILE A 83 15.60 29.43 -9.53
CA ILE A 83 14.90 30.72 -9.62
C ILE A 83 13.86 30.74 -10.76
N ASN A 84 14.14 30.05 -11.87
CA ASN A 84 13.24 29.92 -13.03
C ASN A 84 12.14 28.88 -12.82
N HIS A 85 11.95 28.38 -11.58
CA HIS A 85 11.00 27.35 -11.17
C HIS A 85 11.22 25.97 -11.80
N ARG A 86 12.41 25.70 -12.37
CA ARG A 86 12.79 24.38 -12.85
C ARG A 86 13.56 23.62 -11.78
N LEU A 87 13.60 22.31 -11.89
CA LEU A 87 14.43 21.49 -11.02
C LEU A 87 15.87 21.47 -11.51
N GLY A 88 16.82 21.30 -10.60
CA GLY A 88 18.23 21.19 -10.92
C GLY A 88 18.94 20.20 -10.02
N VAL A 89 20.01 19.63 -10.55
CA VAL A 89 21.00 18.87 -9.78
C VAL A 89 22.35 19.53 -9.97
N TYR A 90 22.97 19.93 -8.88
CA TYR A 90 24.26 20.59 -8.86
C TYR A 90 25.31 19.76 -8.12
N TYR A 91 26.49 19.69 -8.68
CA TYR A 91 27.70 19.24 -8.00
C TYR A 91 28.91 19.96 -8.63
N SER A 92 29.48 20.91 -7.90
CA SER A 92 30.55 21.80 -8.39
C SER A 92 30.19 22.62 -9.65
N SER A 93 29.16 22.22 -10.38
CA SER A 93 28.53 22.89 -11.51
C SER A 93 27.13 22.31 -11.71
N LEU A 94 26.30 22.99 -12.53
CA LEU A 94 24.99 22.47 -12.86
C LEU A 94 25.14 21.19 -13.71
N LEU A 95 24.77 20.03 -13.17
CA LEU A 95 24.82 18.75 -13.84
C LEU A 95 23.62 18.50 -14.74
N VAL A 96 22.43 18.83 -14.24
CA VAL A 96 21.17 18.68 -14.96
C VAL A 96 20.32 19.91 -14.74
N ASP A 97 19.84 20.51 -15.82
CA ASP A 97 18.90 21.61 -15.85
C ASP A 97 17.56 21.08 -16.34
N GLY A 98 16.55 21.11 -15.47
CA GLY A 98 15.19 20.69 -15.79
C GLY A 98 14.56 21.57 -16.85
N THR A 99 13.57 21.03 -17.55
CA THR A 99 12.87 21.74 -18.62
C THR A 99 11.47 22.18 -18.22
N ALA A 100 10.77 21.38 -17.41
CA ALA A 100 9.44 21.69 -16.90
C ALA A 100 9.51 22.64 -15.71
N THR A 101 8.53 23.54 -15.62
CA THR A 101 8.37 24.43 -14.49
C THR A 101 7.50 23.81 -13.42
N ILE A 102 7.92 23.92 -12.16
CA ILE A 102 7.13 23.55 -10.99
C ILE A 102 6.10 24.65 -10.74
N GLU A 103 4.90 24.25 -10.37
CA GLU A 103 3.81 25.13 -9.91
C GLU A 103 3.63 24.98 -8.40
N ALA A 104 3.14 26.01 -7.73
CA ALA A 104 2.75 25.95 -6.33
C ALA A 104 1.45 25.16 -6.14
N ASP A 105 1.14 24.83 -4.90
CA ASP A 105 -0.13 24.29 -4.43
C ASP A 105 -0.53 22.92 -5.00
N ARG A 106 0.47 22.09 -5.36
CA ARG A 106 0.22 20.70 -5.72
C ARG A 106 1.36 19.77 -5.28
N TRP A 107 1.02 18.51 -5.05
CA TRP A 107 1.99 17.46 -4.81
C TRP A 107 2.62 16.98 -6.12
N TYR A 108 3.94 16.83 -6.10
CA TYR A 108 4.75 16.19 -7.14
C TYR A 108 5.47 14.99 -6.57
N HIS A 109 5.50 13.89 -7.28
CA HIS A 109 6.52 12.87 -7.07
C HIS A 109 7.76 13.26 -7.85
N LEU A 110 8.85 13.55 -7.15
CA LEU A 110 10.14 13.89 -7.76
C LEU A 110 11.12 12.74 -7.53
N ALA A 111 11.84 12.37 -8.57
CA ALA A 111 12.93 11.41 -8.46
C ALA A 111 14.16 11.91 -9.23
N PHE A 112 15.28 11.93 -8.53
CA PHE A 112 16.59 12.28 -9.03
C PHE A 112 17.42 11.01 -9.02
N VAL A 113 17.87 10.57 -10.20
CA VAL A 113 18.47 9.24 -10.37
C VAL A 113 19.77 9.34 -11.14
N ARG A 114 20.86 8.86 -10.55
CA ARG A 114 22.06 8.56 -11.30
C ARG A 114 22.03 7.09 -11.73
N HIS A 115 22.22 6.86 -13.03
CA HIS A 115 22.36 5.54 -13.60
C HIS A 115 23.32 5.55 -14.79
N SER A 116 24.32 4.66 -14.72
CA SER A 116 25.27 4.46 -15.81
C SER A 116 25.95 5.76 -16.27
N GLY A 117 26.41 6.59 -15.32
CA GLY A 117 27.13 7.84 -15.62
C GLY A 117 26.25 8.97 -16.18
N ARG A 118 24.96 8.91 -15.95
CA ARG A 118 24.00 9.97 -16.28
C ARG A 118 23.09 10.24 -15.11
N THR A 119 22.87 11.51 -14.80
CA THR A 119 21.88 11.94 -13.81
C THR A 119 20.60 12.39 -14.52
N ARG A 120 19.46 11.98 -14.01
CA ARG A 120 18.12 12.21 -14.56
C ARG A 120 17.22 12.84 -13.52
N ILE A 121 16.31 13.69 -13.98
CA ILE A 121 15.21 14.26 -13.22
C ILE A 121 13.91 13.67 -13.76
N TYR A 122 13.09 13.12 -12.87
CA TYR A 122 11.74 12.66 -13.19
C TYR A 122 10.74 13.47 -12.39
N ILE A 123 9.68 13.91 -13.06
CA ILE A 123 8.54 14.59 -12.46
C ILE A 123 7.30 13.73 -12.73
N ASP A 124 6.61 13.33 -11.66
CA ASP A 124 5.42 12.48 -11.74
C ASP A 124 5.63 11.22 -12.61
N GLY A 125 6.83 10.65 -12.54
CA GLY A 125 7.21 9.41 -13.26
C GLY A 125 7.70 9.61 -14.69
N GLU A 126 7.63 10.81 -15.24
CA GLU A 126 8.09 11.13 -16.59
C GLU A 126 9.48 11.79 -16.56
N LEU A 127 10.35 11.43 -17.50
CA LEU A 127 11.68 12.02 -17.65
C LEU A 127 11.55 13.50 -18.07
N ASP A 128 12.01 14.41 -17.22
CA ASP A 128 12.07 15.84 -17.53
C ASP A 128 13.39 16.22 -18.19
N ALA A 129 14.51 15.81 -17.61
CA ALA A 129 15.84 16.12 -18.11
C ALA A 129 16.87 15.08 -17.74
N GLU A 130 17.96 14.98 -18.52
CA GLU A 130 19.12 14.19 -18.18
C GLU A 130 20.42 14.85 -18.59
N GLY A 131 21.49 14.59 -17.84
CA GLY A 131 22.84 15.06 -18.12
C GLY A 131 23.91 13.99 -17.90
N ALA A 132 25.04 14.13 -18.58
CA ALA A 132 26.19 13.29 -18.29
C ALA A 132 26.73 13.61 -16.89
N ASP A 133 27.08 12.58 -16.14
CA ASP A 133 27.54 12.70 -14.75
C ASP A 133 28.70 11.74 -14.50
N THR A 134 29.92 12.28 -14.54
CA THR A 134 31.15 11.55 -14.22
C THR A 134 31.68 11.90 -12.83
N THR A 135 30.89 12.59 -12.02
CA THR A 135 31.33 13.10 -10.71
C THR A 135 31.65 12.00 -9.72
N ASP A 136 32.64 12.24 -8.88
CA ASP A 136 32.96 11.42 -7.72
C ASP A 136 32.48 12.15 -6.45
N ALA A 137 31.20 11.97 -6.12
CA ALA A 137 30.54 12.67 -5.03
C ALA A 137 30.99 12.12 -3.66
N THR A 138 31.84 12.84 -2.98
CA THR A 138 32.45 12.45 -1.69
C THR A 138 31.72 12.97 -0.46
N ILE A 139 30.61 13.69 -0.62
CA ILE A 139 29.83 14.30 0.45
C ILE A 139 29.28 13.20 1.37
N THR A 140 29.43 13.39 2.66
CA THR A 140 28.99 12.41 3.69
C THR A 140 27.92 12.95 4.63
N GLN A 141 27.51 14.22 4.46
CA GLN A 141 26.45 14.83 5.25
C GLN A 141 25.53 15.64 4.35
N TYR A 142 24.23 15.53 4.58
CA TYR A 142 23.23 16.29 3.86
C TYR A 142 22.20 16.90 4.80
N TYR A 143 21.49 17.89 4.28
CA TYR A 143 20.36 18.57 4.91
C TYR A 143 19.13 18.40 4.03
N ILE A 144 17.97 18.24 4.64
CA ILE A 144 16.67 18.20 3.99
C ILE A 144 16.01 19.56 4.19
N GLY A 145 15.57 20.18 3.12
CA GLY A 145 14.89 21.48 3.16
C GLY A 145 15.83 22.68 3.14
N ASP A 146 17.15 22.46 3.23
CA ASP A 146 18.14 23.51 3.24
C ASP A 146 19.53 22.99 2.88
N THR A 147 20.55 23.81 3.06
CA THR A 147 21.99 23.49 3.01
C THR A 147 22.66 23.84 4.35
N ALA A 148 23.92 23.51 4.50
CA ALA A 148 24.71 23.89 5.70
C ALA A 148 24.88 25.41 5.83
N ASP A 149 24.72 26.14 4.74
CA ASP A 149 24.81 27.60 4.67
C ASP A 149 23.40 28.18 4.67
N THR A 150 22.87 28.46 5.83
CA THR A 150 21.49 28.89 6.11
C THR A 150 21.17 30.31 5.61
N SER A 151 21.86 30.81 4.59
CA SER A 151 21.72 32.20 4.15
C SER A 151 20.76 32.40 2.97
N SER A 152 20.37 31.35 2.29
CA SER A 152 19.38 31.42 1.19
C SER A 152 19.11 30.04 0.59
N GLY A 153 17.89 29.81 0.15
CA GLY A 153 17.48 28.59 -0.57
C GLY A 153 16.73 27.60 0.28
N GLU A 154 16.15 28.05 1.37
CA GLU A 154 15.32 27.26 2.25
C GLU A 154 14.04 26.80 1.52
N PHE A 155 13.65 25.56 1.74
CA PHE A 155 12.46 25.01 1.16
C PHE A 155 11.20 25.50 1.88
N PHE A 156 10.21 25.95 1.11
CA PHE A 156 8.92 26.36 1.64
C PHE A 156 7.82 25.43 1.15
N GLY A 157 7.36 24.54 2.01
CA GLY A 157 6.33 23.59 1.66
C GLY A 157 6.40 22.29 2.46
N TYR A 158 5.87 21.22 1.88
CA TYR A 158 5.77 19.93 2.55
C TYR A 158 6.58 18.88 1.82
N MET A 159 7.28 18.05 2.58
CA MET A 159 7.96 16.86 2.07
C MET A 159 7.38 15.60 2.71
N SER A 160 7.14 14.59 1.89
CA SER A 160 6.62 13.30 2.34
C SER A 160 7.35 12.16 1.67
N ASN A 161 7.56 11.06 2.41
CA ASN A 161 8.15 9.84 1.87
C ASN A 161 9.52 10.07 1.19
N LEU A 162 10.41 10.87 1.80
CA LEU A 162 11.75 11.08 1.27
C LEU A 162 12.59 9.81 1.44
N ARG A 163 13.09 9.28 0.32
CA ARG A 163 13.92 8.08 0.28
C ARG A 163 15.24 8.34 -0.45
N ILE A 164 16.34 7.92 0.16
CA ILE A 164 17.66 7.90 -0.46
C ILE A 164 18.12 6.44 -0.59
N THR A 165 18.49 6.03 -1.80
CA THR A 165 18.87 4.64 -2.12
C THR A 165 20.17 4.62 -2.90
N ARG A 166 21.08 3.70 -2.60
CA ARG A 166 22.36 3.50 -3.29
C ARG A 166 22.22 2.59 -4.53
N ASN A 167 21.16 2.83 -5.29
CA ASN A 167 20.87 2.11 -6.52
C ASN A 167 19.98 3.00 -7.39
N ALA A 168 20.00 2.79 -8.71
CA ALA A 168 19.06 3.39 -9.63
C ALA A 168 17.72 2.66 -9.54
N VAL A 169 16.75 3.23 -8.83
CA VAL A 169 15.40 2.67 -8.68
C VAL A 169 14.65 2.78 -10.01
N TYR A 170 14.80 3.90 -10.70
CA TYR A 170 14.14 4.18 -11.97
C TYR A 170 15.17 4.37 -13.07
N LYS A 171 15.01 3.66 -14.19
CA LYS A 171 15.91 3.73 -15.35
C LYS A 171 15.25 4.33 -16.58
N ASN A 172 13.91 4.35 -16.59
CA ASN A 172 13.02 4.88 -17.61
C ASN A 172 11.82 5.52 -16.94
N ASN A 173 10.88 6.07 -17.72
CA ASN A 173 9.58 6.51 -17.21
C ASN A 173 8.89 5.39 -16.43
N PHE A 174 8.20 5.76 -15.38
CA PHE A 174 7.60 4.81 -14.45
C PHE A 174 6.22 5.28 -13.95
N THR A 175 5.44 4.36 -13.45
CA THR A 175 4.20 4.71 -12.77
C THR A 175 4.51 5.19 -11.35
N VAL A 176 4.04 6.37 -11.02
CA VAL A 176 4.20 6.97 -9.67
C VAL A 176 3.66 6.03 -8.60
N PRO A 177 4.40 5.82 -7.50
CA PRO A 177 3.94 5.01 -6.39
C PRO A 177 2.60 5.50 -5.82
N LYS A 178 1.64 4.60 -5.65
CA LYS A 178 0.34 4.90 -5.05
C LYS A 178 0.27 4.59 -3.56
N PHE A 179 1.33 3.99 -3.05
CA PHE A 179 1.48 3.57 -1.66
C PHE A 179 2.68 4.25 -1.04
N LYS A 180 2.66 4.33 0.29
CA LYS A 180 3.79 4.75 1.10
C LYS A 180 5.07 4.04 0.65
N LEU A 181 6.15 4.78 0.46
CA LEU A 181 7.41 4.18 0.04
C LEU A 181 7.92 3.21 1.10
N LYS A 182 8.44 2.08 0.66
CA LYS A 182 9.06 1.06 1.50
C LYS A 182 10.57 1.04 1.30
N ALA A 183 11.27 0.61 2.35
CA ALA A 183 12.69 0.38 2.26
C ALA A 183 12.99 -0.78 1.29
N THR A 184 14.05 -0.62 0.51
CA THR A 184 14.70 -1.67 -0.27
C THR A 184 16.04 -2.03 0.39
N PRO A 185 16.71 -3.14 0.04
CA PRO A 185 18.01 -3.48 0.62
C PRO A 185 19.07 -2.39 0.51
N ASP A 186 19.00 -1.55 -0.52
CA ASP A 186 19.94 -0.46 -0.79
C ASP A 186 19.47 0.91 -0.25
N THR A 187 18.33 0.94 0.46
CA THR A 187 17.83 2.17 1.08
C THR A 187 18.69 2.55 2.26
N ILE A 188 19.20 3.78 2.28
CA ILE A 188 20.02 4.32 3.37
C ILE A 188 19.27 5.31 4.23
N LEU A 189 18.24 5.94 3.69
CA LEU A 189 17.33 6.82 4.42
C LEU A 189 15.91 6.68 3.89
N LEU A 190 14.94 6.61 4.79
CA LEU A 190 13.51 6.74 4.49
C LEU A 190 12.86 7.46 5.66
N CYS A 191 12.41 8.69 5.43
CA CYS A 191 11.87 9.60 6.44
C CYS A 191 10.68 10.41 5.91
N CYS A 192 10.21 11.39 6.70
CA CYS A 192 9.08 12.26 6.37
C CYS A 192 7.77 11.48 6.10
N GLN A 193 7.56 10.39 6.84
CA GLN A 193 6.38 9.54 6.71
C GLN A 193 5.43 9.65 7.90
N SER A 194 5.87 10.30 8.98
CA SER A 194 5.11 10.45 10.22
C SER A 194 4.29 11.73 10.21
N SER A 195 3.07 11.65 10.73
CA SER A 195 2.22 12.82 10.96
C SER A 195 2.43 13.47 12.34
N SER A 196 3.30 12.88 13.18
CA SER A 196 3.52 13.29 14.58
C SER A 196 4.98 13.53 14.93
N SER A 197 5.93 13.18 14.06
CA SER A 197 7.37 13.37 14.31
C SER A 197 8.08 13.80 13.02
N THR A 198 8.90 14.84 13.13
CA THR A 198 9.70 15.39 12.02
C THR A 198 10.95 14.56 11.72
N THR A 199 11.46 13.86 12.71
CA THR A 199 12.73 13.11 12.64
C THR A 199 12.56 11.60 12.66
N GLU A 200 11.30 11.11 12.68
CA GLU A 200 11.04 9.67 12.61
C GLU A 200 11.48 9.10 11.26
N THR A 201 12.15 7.97 11.32
CA THR A 201 12.67 7.27 10.15
C THR A 201 12.23 5.82 10.13
N THR A 202 11.83 5.31 8.97
CA THR A 202 11.66 3.87 8.73
C THR A 202 13.02 3.20 8.57
N VAL A 203 13.97 3.89 7.91
CA VAL A 203 15.37 3.48 7.77
C VAL A 203 16.24 4.71 7.92
N SER A 204 17.29 4.60 8.72
CA SER A 204 18.36 5.58 8.79
C SER A 204 19.69 4.89 9.08
N VAL A 205 20.44 4.56 8.04
CA VAL A 205 21.82 4.07 8.16
C VAL A 205 22.76 5.15 8.74
N PRO A 206 22.60 6.46 8.38
CA PRO A 206 23.41 7.52 8.96
C PRO A 206 23.21 7.73 10.48
N GLY A 207 22.06 7.33 11.03
CA GLY A 207 21.74 7.55 12.43
C GLY A 207 20.53 8.46 12.64
N THR A 208 20.41 9.01 13.85
CA THR A 208 19.25 9.85 14.22
C THR A 208 19.30 11.20 13.53
N LEU A 209 18.20 11.58 12.88
CA LEU A 209 18.03 12.89 12.28
C LEU A 209 17.88 13.98 13.34
N THR A 210 18.28 15.20 13.00
CA THR A 210 18.13 16.37 13.88
C THR A 210 17.33 17.45 13.15
N ALA A 211 16.22 17.87 13.72
CA ALA A 211 15.47 19.02 13.23
C ALA A 211 16.15 20.33 13.69
N ASN A 212 16.23 21.29 12.80
CA ASN A 212 16.71 22.65 13.06
C ASN A 212 15.57 23.61 12.70
N GLY A 213 15.49 24.75 13.36
CA GLY A 213 14.30 25.59 13.31
C GLY A 213 13.14 24.92 14.04
N ASP A 214 11.96 25.06 13.50
CA ASP A 214 10.73 24.46 14.04
C ASP A 214 9.87 23.73 12.97
N PRO A 215 10.48 22.88 12.11
CA PRO A 215 9.72 22.12 11.11
C PRO A 215 8.63 21.31 11.79
N THR A 216 7.48 21.17 11.16
CA THR A 216 6.30 20.60 11.80
C THR A 216 5.82 19.35 11.08
N ALA A 217 5.69 18.24 11.82
CA ALA A 217 5.05 17.03 11.30
C ALA A 217 3.54 17.24 11.15
N THR A 218 2.97 16.79 10.05
CA THR A 218 1.57 17.02 9.72
C THR A 218 0.96 15.84 8.97
N ASN A 219 -0.37 15.76 9.00
CA ASN A 219 -1.14 14.77 8.24
C ASN A 219 -1.57 15.26 6.84
N PHE A 220 -1.07 16.42 6.40
CA PHE A 220 -1.25 16.89 5.04
C PHE A 220 -0.26 16.17 4.12
N GLY A 221 -0.72 15.23 3.32
CA GLY A 221 0.15 14.40 2.49
C GLY A 221 -0.40 14.16 1.09
N PRO A 222 0.34 13.47 0.24
CA PRO A 222 0.02 13.25 -1.17
C PRO A 222 -1.14 12.27 -1.42
N GLY A 223 -1.88 11.86 -0.38
CA GLY A 223 -3.01 10.94 -0.51
C GLY A 223 -2.60 9.51 -0.81
N LEU A 224 -1.39 9.12 -0.40
CA LEU A 224 -0.92 7.75 -0.54
C LEU A 224 -1.78 6.80 0.29
N LYS A 225 -1.97 5.61 -0.23
CA LYS A 225 -2.63 4.53 0.51
C LYS A 225 -1.59 3.79 1.33
N ASP A 226 -2.00 3.32 2.51
CA ASP A 226 -1.23 2.30 3.19
C ASP A 226 -1.24 1.02 2.37
N ASP A 227 -0.11 0.36 2.30
CA ASP A 227 -0.07 -0.98 1.75
C ASP A 227 -0.65 -1.95 2.77
N ILE A 228 -1.96 -2.06 2.74
CA ILE A 228 -2.72 -2.94 3.64
C ILE A 228 -2.32 -4.42 3.51
N THR A 229 -1.49 -4.76 2.54
CA THR A 229 -1.00 -6.13 2.38
C THR A 229 0.01 -6.52 3.46
N ASP A 230 0.63 -5.53 4.10
CA ASP A 230 1.72 -5.72 5.06
C ASP A 230 1.34 -5.39 6.51
N THR A 231 0.23 -4.68 6.72
CA THR A 231 -0.16 -4.18 8.06
C THR A 231 -1.01 -5.14 8.85
N GLY A 232 -1.44 -6.25 8.26
CA GLY A 232 -2.32 -7.18 8.93
C GLY A 232 -3.66 -6.56 9.35
N VAL A 233 -4.14 -5.54 8.62
CA VAL A 233 -5.41 -4.89 8.94
C VAL A 233 -6.53 -5.90 8.88
N VAL A 234 -7.07 -6.22 10.03
CA VAL A 234 -8.25 -7.05 10.19
C VAL A 234 -9.45 -6.13 10.29
N PHE A 235 -10.31 -6.15 9.29
CA PHE A 235 -11.63 -5.58 9.43
C PHE A 235 -12.48 -6.58 10.22
N ASP A 236 -12.67 -6.30 11.49
CA ASP A 236 -13.56 -7.09 12.34
C ASP A 236 -14.98 -6.98 11.80
N GLY A 237 -15.60 -8.08 11.56
CA GLY A 237 -16.95 -8.16 11.01
C GLY A 237 -17.04 -8.89 9.67
N PHE A 238 -17.50 -8.23 8.63
CA PHE A 238 -17.89 -8.90 7.40
C PHE A 238 -16.78 -9.05 6.36
N ALA A 239 -15.67 -8.35 6.52
CA ALA A 239 -14.52 -8.46 5.64
C ALA A 239 -13.25 -8.50 6.47
N ASN A 240 -12.52 -9.58 6.35
CA ASN A 240 -11.18 -9.68 6.90
C ASN A 240 -10.20 -9.49 5.74
N PHE A 241 -9.52 -8.35 5.73
CA PHE A 241 -8.49 -7.99 4.75
C PHE A 241 -7.08 -8.12 5.35
N ALA A 242 -6.92 -9.01 6.33
CA ALA A 242 -5.67 -9.20 7.04
C ALA A 242 -4.49 -9.54 6.12
N THR A 243 -4.77 -10.00 4.91
CA THR A 243 -3.76 -10.30 3.91
C THR A 243 -4.27 -9.95 2.51
N SER A 244 -3.35 -9.71 1.57
CA SER A 244 -3.67 -9.57 0.14
C SER A 244 -4.47 -10.74 -0.42
N THR A 245 -4.47 -11.86 0.28
CA THR A 245 -5.14 -13.10 -0.08
C THR A 245 -6.67 -12.96 -0.13
N TYR A 246 -7.24 -12.04 0.65
CA TYR A 246 -8.68 -11.78 0.60
C TYR A 246 -9.13 -10.95 -0.60
N MET A 247 -8.21 -10.19 -1.16
CA MET A 247 -8.45 -9.37 -2.35
C MET A 247 -8.02 -10.07 -3.64
N VAL A 248 -7.30 -11.17 -3.53
CA VAL A 248 -6.82 -11.93 -4.68
C VAL A 248 -7.88 -12.95 -5.07
N PRO A 249 -8.18 -13.09 -6.36
CA PRO A 249 -8.99 -14.19 -6.87
C PRO A 249 -8.47 -15.53 -6.33
N PRO A 250 -9.34 -16.49 -6.06
CA PRO A 250 -8.97 -17.75 -5.44
C PRO A 250 -8.17 -18.70 -6.36
N SER A 251 -7.27 -18.16 -7.15
CA SER A 251 -6.45 -18.90 -8.12
C SER A 251 -5.16 -19.46 -7.57
N GLY A 252 -4.96 -19.56 -6.26
CA GLY A 252 -3.72 -20.06 -5.71
C GLY A 252 -3.88 -20.95 -4.48
N LYS A 253 -2.76 -21.25 -3.82
CA LYS A 253 -2.57 -22.37 -2.87
C LYS A 253 -2.83 -22.05 -1.38
N THR A 254 -3.54 -21.00 -1.02
CA THR A 254 -3.80 -20.67 0.38
C THR A 254 -5.21 -21.04 0.83
N THR A 255 -5.39 -21.33 2.11
CA THR A 255 -6.66 -21.76 2.71
C THR A 255 -7.78 -20.72 2.58
N GLU A 256 -7.44 -19.45 2.44
CA GLU A 256 -8.44 -18.38 2.26
C GLU A 256 -9.04 -18.31 0.86
N ARG A 257 -8.49 -19.02 -0.09
CA ARG A 257 -8.98 -19.07 -1.49
C ARG A 257 -10.23 -19.88 -1.70
N ASN A 258 -10.72 -20.55 -0.65
CA ASN A 258 -11.98 -21.27 -0.70
C ASN A 258 -13.21 -20.38 -0.72
N ARG A 259 -13.07 -19.05 -0.63
CA ARG A 259 -14.19 -18.11 -0.71
C ARG A 259 -14.87 -18.02 -2.08
N GLY A 260 -14.19 -18.45 -3.13
CA GLY A 260 -14.78 -18.59 -4.46
C GLY A 260 -15.32 -19.99 -4.76
N ARG A 261 -15.44 -20.84 -3.75
CA ARG A 261 -15.94 -22.21 -3.93
C ARG A 261 -17.46 -22.24 -3.87
N GLY A 262 -18.09 -22.69 -4.96
CA GLY A 262 -19.49 -23.09 -4.98
C GLY A 262 -19.59 -24.54 -4.53
N ILE A 263 -20.62 -24.85 -3.75
CA ILE A 263 -20.86 -26.23 -3.25
C ILE A 263 -22.30 -26.60 -3.53
N ILE A 264 -22.49 -27.81 -4.04
CA ILE A 264 -23.79 -28.43 -4.31
C ILE A 264 -23.81 -29.76 -3.58
N ALA A 265 -24.89 -30.06 -2.91
CA ALA A 265 -25.06 -31.31 -2.17
C ALA A 265 -26.41 -31.97 -2.42
N GLY A 266 -26.40 -33.29 -2.59
CA GLY A 266 -27.59 -34.07 -2.86
C GLY A 266 -28.06 -33.98 -4.31
N GLY A 267 -29.25 -34.48 -4.60
CA GLY A 267 -29.86 -34.48 -5.93
C GLY A 267 -30.84 -35.65 -6.13
N CYS A 268 -31.74 -35.55 -7.09
CA CYS A 268 -32.80 -36.57 -7.26
C CYS A 268 -32.64 -37.43 -8.52
N THR A 269 -31.86 -37.02 -9.52
CA THR A 269 -31.72 -37.79 -10.76
C THR A 269 -30.27 -37.75 -11.26
N PRO A 270 -29.44 -38.70 -10.85
CA PRO A 270 -29.71 -39.76 -9.88
C PRO A 270 -29.78 -39.25 -8.44
N LEU A 271 -30.53 -39.99 -7.61
CA LEU A 271 -30.53 -39.72 -6.18
C LEU A 271 -29.14 -39.96 -5.58
N THR A 272 -28.58 -38.94 -4.93
CA THR A 272 -27.18 -38.99 -4.47
C THR A 272 -26.96 -38.31 -3.12
N SER A 273 -25.94 -38.77 -2.39
CA SER A 273 -25.38 -38.08 -1.23
C SER A 273 -24.16 -37.26 -1.58
N SER A 274 -23.77 -37.18 -2.85
CA SER A 274 -22.56 -36.47 -3.25
C SER A 274 -22.63 -35.02 -2.87
N ILE A 275 -21.48 -34.52 -2.41
CA ILE A 275 -21.19 -33.10 -2.27
C ILE A 275 -20.12 -32.79 -3.32
N ASP A 276 -20.44 -31.88 -4.21
CA ASP A 276 -19.55 -31.43 -5.27
C ASP A 276 -19.17 -29.97 -5.07
N SER A 277 -17.97 -29.63 -5.44
CA SER A 277 -17.49 -28.24 -5.41
C SER A 277 -16.97 -27.78 -6.75
N PHE A 278 -17.10 -26.50 -7.02
CA PHE A 278 -16.53 -25.85 -8.20
C PHE A 278 -16.00 -24.47 -7.83
N ASN A 279 -15.09 -23.95 -8.62
CA ASN A 279 -14.58 -22.61 -8.44
C ASN A 279 -15.50 -21.64 -9.18
N ILE A 280 -16.07 -20.66 -8.46
CA ILE A 280 -17.00 -19.66 -9.03
C ILE A 280 -16.28 -18.70 -9.99
N GLN A 281 -14.97 -18.51 -9.81
CA GLN A 281 -14.18 -17.51 -10.54
C GLN A 281 -13.42 -18.07 -11.75
N SER A 282 -13.36 -19.39 -11.89
CA SER A 282 -12.72 -20.05 -13.02
C SER A 282 -13.69 -20.98 -13.72
N GLN A 283 -13.53 -21.15 -15.03
CA GLN A 283 -14.24 -22.18 -15.77
C GLN A 283 -13.74 -23.56 -15.36
N GLY A 284 -14.61 -24.54 -15.35
CA GLY A 284 -14.27 -25.92 -15.05
C GLY A 284 -15.48 -26.73 -14.57
N ASN A 285 -15.31 -28.05 -14.57
CA ASN A 285 -16.31 -28.97 -14.04
C ASN A 285 -16.23 -28.98 -12.50
N SER A 286 -17.35 -29.37 -11.86
CA SER A 286 -17.33 -29.67 -10.43
C SER A 286 -16.44 -30.89 -10.15
N VAL A 287 -15.87 -30.91 -8.97
CA VAL A 287 -15.10 -32.03 -8.43
C VAL A 287 -15.76 -32.53 -7.15
N LYS A 288 -15.61 -33.81 -6.87
CA LYS A 288 -16.16 -34.40 -5.67
C LYS A 288 -15.51 -33.75 -4.43
N PHE A 289 -16.33 -33.21 -3.54
CA PHE A 289 -15.93 -32.65 -2.26
C PHE A 289 -16.04 -33.66 -1.13
N GLY A 290 -17.11 -34.43 -1.10
CA GLY A 290 -17.42 -35.41 -0.07
C GLY A 290 -18.79 -36.04 -0.23
N SER A 291 -19.39 -36.48 0.85
CA SER A 291 -20.74 -37.05 0.91
C SER A 291 -21.50 -36.52 2.13
N LEU A 292 -22.81 -36.38 1.99
CA LEU A 292 -23.71 -36.05 3.09
C LEU A 292 -23.71 -37.18 4.13
N HIS A 293 -23.68 -36.84 5.43
CA HIS A 293 -23.65 -37.75 6.54
C HIS A 293 -24.96 -38.58 6.60
N ASN A 294 -26.08 -37.94 6.41
CA ASN A 294 -27.40 -38.56 6.50
C ASN A 294 -27.85 -39.25 5.21
N GLY A 295 -26.93 -39.47 4.26
CA GLY A 295 -27.16 -40.22 3.04
C GLY A 295 -27.71 -39.38 1.88
N ALA A 296 -28.22 -40.09 0.85
CA ALA A 296 -28.74 -39.45 -0.32
C ALA A 296 -30.05 -38.70 -0.02
N ILE A 297 -30.17 -37.47 -0.57
CA ILE A 297 -31.29 -36.58 -0.27
C ILE A 297 -31.58 -35.65 -1.46
N PHE A 298 -32.80 -35.20 -1.60
CA PHE A 298 -33.23 -34.18 -2.55
C PHE A 298 -34.16 -33.15 -1.91
N GLY A 299 -34.27 -31.98 -2.51
CA GLY A 299 -35.11 -30.89 -1.97
C GLY A 299 -34.53 -30.26 -0.68
N ASN A 300 -33.28 -30.53 -0.34
CA ASN A 300 -32.51 -29.84 0.68
C ASN A 300 -32.04 -28.48 0.18
N GLN A 301 -31.78 -27.57 1.11
CA GLN A 301 -31.20 -26.28 0.81
C GLN A 301 -29.96 -25.99 1.67
N MET A 302 -29.01 -25.27 1.08
CA MET A 302 -27.77 -24.93 1.77
C MET A 302 -27.70 -23.42 2.05
N CYS A 303 -27.14 -23.12 3.20
CA CYS A 303 -26.66 -21.78 3.53
C CYS A 303 -25.20 -21.85 4.03
N ALA A 304 -24.50 -20.74 4.04
CA ALA A 304 -23.10 -20.73 4.40
C ALA A 304 -22.67 -19.47 5.16
N SER A 305 -21.67 -19.66 6.01
CA SER A 305 -20.77 -18.61 6.50
C SER A 305 -19.50 -18.57 5.66
N SER A 306 -18.50 -17.82 6.08
CA SER A 306 -17.17 -17.82 5.43
C SER A 306 -16.41 -19.15 5.61
N THR A 307 -16.76 -19.97 6.57
CA THR A 307 -16.03 -21.20 6.94
C THR A 307 -16.85 -22.48 6.86
N ARG A 308 -18.17 -22.39 7.01
CA ARG A 308 -19.07 -23.53 7.06
C ARG A 308 -20.19 -23.43 6.04
N GLY A 309 -20.50 -24.53 5.38
CA GLY A 309 -21.75 -24.72 4.66
C GLY A 309 -22.65 -25.65 5.48
N ILE A 310 -23.95 -25.36 5.54
CA ILE A 310 -24.95 -26.16 6.23
C ILE A 310 -26.03 -26.55 5.25
N SER A 311 -26.27 -27.84 5.09
CA SER A 311 -27.38 -28.39 4.31
C SER A 311 -28.51 -28.75 5.26
N GLY A 312 -29.75 -28.33 4.94
CA GLY A 312 -30.89 -28.59 5.80
C GLY A 312 -32.12 -29.09 5.08
N GLY A 313 -32.91 -29.92 5.78
CA GLY A 313 -34.14 -30.51 5.30
C GLY A 313 -33.94 -31.50 4.15
N GLY A 314 -34.97 -31.64 3.33
CA GLY A 314 -34.97 -32.54 2.17
C GLY A 314 -35.81 -33.80 2.38
N ALA A 315 -35.75 -34.74 1.44
CA ALA A 315 -36.53 -35.98 1.51
C ALA A 315 -35.73 -37.19 0.97
N GLN A 316 -35.84 -38.33 1.66
CA GLN A 316 -35.47 -39.67 1.20
C GLN A 316 -35.51 -40.68 2.34
N PRO A 317 -36.43 -41.70 2.27
CA PRO A 317 -37.63 -41.78 1.40
C PRO A 317 -38.72 -40.81 1.86
N SER A 318 -38.68 -40.35 3.11
CA SER A 318 -39.60 -39.39 3.72
C SER A 318 -38.95 -38.01 3.91
N VAL A 319 -39.76 -37.00 4.15
CA VAL A 319 -39.27 -35.65 4.49
C VAL A 319 -38.47 -35.69 5.78
N ARG A 320 -37.35 -34.97 5.84
CA ARG A 320 -36.34 -35.00 6.90
C ARG A 320 -36.21 -33.62 7.54
N ASN A 321 -35.67 -33.62 8.77
CA ASN A 321 -35.34 -32.43 9.53
C ASN A 321 -33.84 -32.25 9.72
N PHE A 322 -33.00 -33.11 9.17
CA PHE A 322 -31.55 -33.11 9.37
C PHE A 322 -30.86 -31.82 8.93
N LEU A 323 -29.88 -31.41 9.71
CA LEU A 323 -28.91 -30.38 9.37
C LEU A 323 -27.51 -31.01 9.33
N ASP A 324 -26.88 -30.99 8.18
CA ASP A 324 -25.50 -31.44 7.99
C ASP A 324 -24.60 -30.26 7.74
N PHE A 325 -23.40 -30.23 8.30
CA PHE A 325 -22.41 -29.18 8.02
C PHE A 325 -21.14 -29.72 7.38
N ILE A 326 -20.50 -28.86 6.60
CA ILE A 326 -19.17 -29.05 6.03
C ILE A 326 -18.28 -27.86 6.41
N THR A 327 -16.99 -28.11 6.49
CA THR A 327 -15.96 -27.08 6.53
C THR A 327 -15.54 -26.75 5.10
N ILE A 328 -15.78 -25.53 4.62
CA ILE A 328 -15.58 -25.16 3.21
C ILE A 328 -14.11 -25.26 2.79
N ALA A 329 -13.18 -25.07 3.73
CA ALA A 329 -11.74 -25.09 3.47
C ALA A 329 -11.17 -26.50 3.24
N THR A 330 -11.80 -27.53 3.83
CA THR A 330 -11.29 -28.90 3.80
C THR A 330 -12.28 -29.82 3.08
N GLU A 331 -11.80 -30.54 2.08
CA GLU A 331 -12.59 -31.55 1.40
C GLU A 331 -12.84 -32.73 2.36
N SER A 332 -14.10 -32.95 2.70
CA SER A 332 -14.51 -34.00 3.63
C SER A 332 -15.99 -34.32 3.51
N ASN A 333 -16.43 -35.43 4.09
CA ASN A 333 -17.84 -35.69 4.30
C ASN A 333 -18.44 -34.63 5.25
N SER A 334 -19.75 -34.43 5.14
CA SER A 334 -20.46 -33.64 6.13
C SER A 334 -20.51 -34.34 7.48
N THR A 335 -20.76 -33.55 8.51
CA THR A 335 -20.98 -34.01 9.88
C THR A 335 -22.35 -33.55 10.33
N ASP A 336 -23.00 -34.31 11.16
CA ASP A 336 -24.25 -33.93 11.78
C ASP A 336 -24.10 -32.59 12.54
N PHE A 337 -25.02 -31.65 12.30
CA PHE A 337 -25.07 -30.36 12.97
C PHE A 337 -26.23 -30.27 13.96
N GLY A 338 -27.25 -31.13 13.79
CA GLY A 338 -28.48 -31.10 14.55
C GLY A 338 -29.71 -31.18 13.63
N ASP A 339 -30.84 -30.68 14.11
CA ASP A 339 -32.13 -30.83 13.45
C ASP A 339 -32.90 -29.51 13.28
N LEU A 340 -33.67 -29.41 12.21
CA LEU A 340 -34.75 -28.46 12.11
C LEU A 340 -35.90 -28.86 13.07
N GLN A 341 -36.65 -27.91 13.58
CA GLN A 341 -37.78 -28.19 14.46
C GLN A 341 -38.84 -29.09 13.81
N ASN A 342 -39.05 -28.93 12.52
CA ASN A 342 -39.97 -29.75 11.74
C ASN A 342 -39.28 -30.29 10.47
N SER A 343 -39.67 -31.50 10.05
CA SER A 343 -39.25 -32.07 8.79
C SER A 343 -39.80 -31.23 7.63
N LYS A 344 -38.92 -30.85 6.69
CA LYS A 344 -39.25 -29.98 5.56
C LYS A 344 -38.40 -30.32 4.34
N ARG A 345 -39.01 -30.14 3.16
CA ARG A 345 -38.29 -30.17 1.88
C ARG A 345 -38.72 -28.99 1.00
N ASP A 346 -37.98 -28.75 -0.07
CA ASP A 346 -38.26 -27.68 -1.01
C ASP A 346 -38.32 -26.29 -0.29
N ILE A 347 -37.41 -26.08 0.62
CA ILE A 347 -37.30 -24.90 1.50
C ILE A 347 -36.38 -23.85 0.90
N GLY A 348 -36.52 -22.60 1.32
CA GLY A 348 -35.53 -21.55 1.08
C GLY A 348 -34.53 -21.49 2.23
N ALA A 349 -33.27 -21.20 1.93
CA ALA A 349 -32.25 -20.97 2.96
C ALA A 349 -31.50 -19.65 2.71
N LEU A 350 -31.21 -18.93 3.75
CA LEU A 350 -30.41 -17.70 3.76
C LEU A 350 -29.57 -17.63 5.02
N SER A 351 -28.46 -16.94 4.95
CA SER A 351 -27.57 -16.81 6.11
C SER A 351 -26.78 -15.49 6.14
N ASN A 352 -26.27 -15.20 7.30
CA ASN A 352 -25.15 -14.31 7.49
C ASN A 352 -23.98 -15.10 8.11
N GLN A 353 -22.95 -14.43 8.61
CA GLN A 353 -21.76 -15.11 9.17
C GLN A 353 -22.04 -15.97 10.43
N THR A 354 -23.15 -15.70 11.13
CA THR A 354 -23.44 -16.32 12.43
C THR A 354 -24.76 -17.06 12.49
N ARG A 355 -25.70 -16.80 11.58
CA ARG A 355 -27.04 -17.39 11.57
C ARG A 355 -27.45 -17.90 10.22
N GLY A 356 -27.97 -19.11 10.16
CA GLY A 356 -28.73 -19.66 9.04
C GLY A 356 -30.23 -19.68 9.34
N ILE A 357 -31.04 -19.41 8.35
CA ILE A 357 -32.50 -19.44 8.44
C ILE A 357 -33.04 -20.31 7.31
N TRP A 358 -33.88 -21.25 7.64
CA TRP A 358 -34.62 -22.06 6.68
C TRP A 358 -36.11 -21.71 6.78
N THR A 359 -36.72 -21.45 5.64
CA THR A 359 -38.12 -20.94 5.59
C THR A 359 -38.89 -21.60 4.48
N GLY A 360 -40.22 -21.66 4.67
CA GLY A 360 -41.14 -22.28 3.70
C GLY A 360 -41.03 -23.80 3.68
N GLY A 361 -41.34 -24.41 2.51
CA GLY A 361 -41.29 -25.83 2.24
C GLY A 361 -42.54 -26.60 2.64
N ASN A 362 -42.58 -27.86 2.23
CA ASN A 362 -43.63 -28.82 2.45
C ASN A 362 -43.22 -29.88 3.47
#